data_8d4fc68f0f5a15d33db512d689bee423
#
_entry.id   8d4fc68f0f5a15d33db512d689bee423
#
_cell.length_a   1.000
_cell.length_b   1.000
_cell.length_c   1.000
_cell.angle_alpha   90.00
_cell.angle_beta   90.00
_cell.angle_gamma   90.00
#
_symmetry.space_group_name_H-M   'P 1'
#
loop_
_entity.id
_entity.type
_entity.pdbx_description
1 polymer ?
#
loop_
_entity_poly.entity_id
_entity_poly.type
_entity_poly.pdbx_seq_one_letter_code
_entity_poly.pdbx_strand_id
1 'polypeptide(L)'
;MLGERQLSQVADGAILVNVGHSDREIDVDWLDRHPSTPIRRHLERYELDGRRVYLLNRGSLVNLAAGLGIGAPQLFDPFAAIMLLGLDAILSGQTADLPNGVQRYPHPLEARVARALATGSA
;
A
#
# COMPACT_ATOMS: atom_id res chain seq x y z
N MET A 1 11.93 -6.25 8.56
CA MET A 1 11.48 -5.44 9.69
C MET A 1 12.57 -4.44 10.06
N LEU A 2 12.25 -3.16 10.17
CA LEU A 2 13.12 -2.14 10.76
C LEU A 2 13.03 -2.29 12.28
N GLY A 3 14.01 -2.97 12.87
CA GLY A 3 14.08 -3.17 14.31
C GLY A 3 15.06 -2.22 14.98
N GLU A 4 15.29 -2.41 16.28
CA GLU A 4 16.17 -1.60 17.13
C GLU A 4 17.47 -1.21 16.45
N ARG A 5 18.20 -2.17 15.89
CA ARG A 5 19.52 -1.92 15.28
C ARG A 5 19.48 -0.90 14.14
N GLN A 6 18.43 -0.90 13.33
CA GLN A 6 18.26 0.05 12.23
C GLN A 6 17.69 1.38 12.74
N LEU A 7 16.69 1.31 13.61
CA LEU A 7 16.02 2.49 14.17
C LEU A 7 16.97 3.33 15.02
N SER A 8 17.88 2.71 15.76
CA SER A 8 18.91 3.43 16.53
C SER A 8 19.95 4.17 15.66
N GLN A 9 19.96 3.96 14.36
CA GLN A 9 20.90 4.59 13.43
C GLN A 9 20.26 5.57 12.44
N VAL A 10 18.92 5.76 12.50
CA VAL A 10 18.26 6.70 11.60
C VAL A 10 18.71 8.14 11.87
N ALA A 11 18.74 8.95 10.81
CA ALA A 11 19.15 10.35 10.90
C ALA A 11 18.12 11.19 11.70
N ASP A 12 18.58 12.31 12.30
CA ASP A 12 17.67 13.32 12.83
C ASP A 12 16.75 13.85 11.74
N GLY A 13 15.46 13.93 12.03
CA GLY A 13 14.43 14.34 11.07
C GLY A 13 13.93 13.23 10.15
N ALA A 14 14.39 11.98 10.30
CA ALA A 14 13.91 10.88 9.47
C ALA A 14 12.40 10.67 9.60
N ILE A 15 11.75 10.34 8.48
CA ILE A 15 10.33 10.01 8.43
C ILE A 15 10.19 8.54 8.08
N LEU A 16 9.56 7.78 8.98
CA LEU A 16 9.28 6.36 8.82
C LEU A 16 7.88 6.19 8.24
N VAL A 17 7.80 5.49 7.13
CA VAL A 17 6.54 5.25 6.40
C VAL A 17 6.46 3.80 6.00
N ASN A 18 5.39 3.12 6.38
CA ASN A 18 5.12 1.78 5.91
C ASN A 18 4.24 1.83 4.65
N VAL A 19 4.78 1.36 3.54
CA VAL A 19 4.08 1.18 2.25
C VAL A 19 3.99 -0.29 1.86
N GLY A 20 4.40 -1.16 2.76
CA GLY A 20 4.44 -2.61 2.56
C GLY A 20 3.08 -3.28 2.73
N HIS A 21 3.08 -4.51 3.22
CA HIS A 21 1.87 -5.32 3.31
C HIS A 21 1.39 -5.56 4.75
N SER A 22 2.25 -5.41 5.73
CA SER A 22 1.90 -5.65 7.14
C SER A 22 2.35 -4.50 8.04
N ASP A 23 1.73 -4.40 9.21
CA ASP A 23 2.08 -3.48 10.30
C ASP A 23 3.35 -3.89 11.06
N ARG A 24 3.98 -5.00 10.68
CA ARG A 24 5.17 -5.56 11.35
C ARG A 24 6.49 -5.14 10.70
N GLU A 25 6.46 -4.23 9.74
CA GLU A 25 7.66 -3.84 9.00
C GLU A 25 8.52 -2.83 9.77
N ILE A 26 7.93 -2.11 10.71
CA ILE A 26 8.59 -1.19 11.65
C ILE A 26 8.30 -1.68 13.07
N ASP A 27 9.33 -1.79 13.90
CA ASP A 27 9.20 -2.17 15.31
C ASP A 27 8.66 -0.99 16.12
N VAL A 28 7.34 -0.82 16.09
CA VAL A 28 6.64 0.24 16.81
C VAL A 28 6.71 0.02 18.32
N ASP A 29 6.71 -1.23 18.77
CA ASP A 29 6.83 -1.56 20.20
C ASP A 29 8.18 -1.10 20.76
N TRP A 30 9.23 -1.14 19.96
CA TRP A 30 10.52 -0.59 20.35
C TRP A 30 10.48 0.95 20.37
N LEU A 31 9.88 1.58 19.38
CA LEU A 31 9.72 3.05 19.34
C LEU A 31 8.93 3.55 20.54
N ASP A 32 7.86 2.88 20.93
CA ASP A 32 6.98 3.25 22.05
C ASP A 32 7.67 3.20 23.43
N ARG A 33 8.87 2.66 23.53
CA ARG A 33 9.71 2.76 24.74
C ARG A 33 10.41 4.11 24.87
N HIS A 34 10.34 4.95 23.84
CA HIS A 34 10.99 6.26 23.79
C HIS A 34 9.93 7.38 23.92
N PRO A 35 10.35 8.58 24.40
CA PRO A 35 9.44 9.71 24.45
C PRO A 35 8.84 10.02 23.08
N SER A 36 7.53 10.20 23.04
CA SER A 36 6.83 10.56 21.82
C SER A 36 5.91 11.77 22.00
N THR A 37 5.62 12.45 20.91
CA THR A 37 4.71 13.58 20.86
C THR A 37 3.87 13.49 19.60
N PRO A 38 2.52 13.48 19.69
CA PRO A 38 1.67 13.57 18.52
C PRO A 38 1.81 14.97 17.90
N ILE A 39 2.16 15.04 16.62
CA ILE A 39 2.32 16.30 15.87
C ILE A 39 1.01 16.68 15.20
N ARG A 40 0.35 15.70 14.59
CA ARG A 40 -0.98 15.82 13.97
C ARG A 40 -1.59 14.42 13.82
N ARG A 41 -2.83 14.35 13.36
CA ARG A 41 -3.47 13.08 13.04
C ARG A 41 -2.55 12.22 12.16
N HIS A 42 -2.30 10.98 12.56
CA HIS A 42 -1.44 10.00 11.87
C HIS A 42 0.05 10.37 11.78
N LEU A 43 0.56 11.32 12.57
CA LEU A 43 1.97 11.66 12.61
C LEU A 43 2.43 11.83 14.05
N GLU A 44 3.34 10.97 14.49
CA GLU A 44 4.00 11.03 15.79
C GLU A 44 5.49 11.33 15.62
N ARG A 45 6.04 12.09 16.55
CA ARG A 45 7.47 12.35 16.66
C ARG A 45 8.01 11.60 17.87
N TYR A 46 9.07 10.84 17.65
CA TYR A 46 9.83 10.15 18.68
C TYR A 46 11.17 10.83 18.92
N GLU A 47 11.65 10.81 20.16
CA GLU A 47 12.98 11.31 20.54
C GLU A 47 13.89 10.11 20.79
N LEU A 48 14.82 9.85 19.87
CA LEU A 48 15.76 8.73 19.92
C LEU A 48 17.19 9.26 20.16
N ASP A 49 17.69 9.22 21.38
CA ASP A 49 19.04 9.68 21.74
C ASP A 49 19.36 11.09 21.20
N GLY A 50 18.44 12.03 21.41
CA GLY A 50 18.59 13.43 20.96
C GLY A 50 18.27 13.66 19.49
N ARG A 51 17.82 12.65 18.76
CA ARG A 51 17.34 12.74 17.36
C ARG A 51 15.82 12.67 17.32
N ARG A 52 15.24 13.42 16.41
CA ARG A 52 13.79 13.43 16.16
C ARG A 52 13.49 12.50 15.00
N VAL A 53 12.63 11.56 15.22
CA VAL A 53 12.18 10.61 14.19
C VAL A 53 10.66 10.67 14.11
N TYR A 54 10.12 10.71 12.91
CA TYR A 54 8.69 10.83 12.67
C TYR A 54 8.13 9.51 12.15
N LEU A 55 7.03 9.06 12.73
CA LEU A 55 6.33 7.84 12.31
C LEU A 55 4.95 8.20 11.76
N LEU A 56 4.68 7.80 10.52
CA LEU A 56 3.36 7.91 9.93
C LEU A 56 2.49 6.71 10.31
N ASN A 57 1.22 7.02 10.61
CA ASN A 57 0.13 6.07 10.81
C ASN A 57 0.48 4.91 11.73
N ARG A 58 1.30 5.18 12.78
CA ARG A 58 1.76 4.16 13.73
C ARG A 58 2.32 2.89 13.08
N GLY A 59 3.06 3.07 11.99
CA GLY A 59 3.66 1.96 11.26
C GLY A 59 2.69 1.11 10.44
N SER A 60 1.41 1.42 10.45
CA SER A 60 0.43 0.78 9.56
C SER A 60 0.51 1.33 8.14
N LEU A 61 -0.01 0.56 7.17
CA LEU A 61 -0.02 0.95 5.76
C LEU A 61 -0.63 2.34 5.56
N VAL A 62 0.09 3.24 4.90
CA VAL A 62 -0.38 4.60 4.66
C VAL A 62 -1.24 4.71 3.40
N ASN A 63 -1.02 3.84 2.43
CA ASN A 63 -1.70 3.86 1.13
C ASN A 63 -3.16 3.38 1.18
N LEU A 64 -3.54 2.57 2.18
CA LEU A 64 -4.88 2.00 2.28
C LEU A 64 -5.62 2.38 3.57
N ALA A 65 -4.91 2.46 4.70
CA ALA A 65 -5.55 2.46 6.01
C ALA A 65 -5.78 3.86 6.61
N ALA A 66 -5.03 4.87 6.20
CA ALA A 66 -5.04 6.15 6.89
C ALA A 66 -5.99 7.21 6.33
N GLY A 67 -6.74 6.91 5.28
CA GLY A 67 -7.48 7.94 4.55
C GLY A 67 -6.57 9.07 4.04
N LEU A 68 -5.25 8.87 4.17
CA LEU A 68 -4.22 9.76 3.63
C LEU A 68 -4.01 9.49 2.14
N GLY A 69 -4.63 8.43 1.69
CA GLY A 69 -4.23 7.83 0.44
C GLY A 69 -4.95 8.41 -0.73
N ILE A 70 -4.34 8.15 -1.71
CA ILE A 70 -4.61 7.85 -3.09
C ILE A 70 -5.74 6.80 -3.17
N GLY A 71 -6.65 6.83 -2.22
CA GLY A 71 -7.84 6.00 -2.21
C GLY A 71 -8.99 6.69 -2.93
N ALA A 72 -8.68 7.41 -3.99
CA ALA A 72 -9.74 7.80 -4.90
C ALA A 72 -10.30 6.50 -5.50
N PRO A 73 -11.60 6.21 -5.36
CA PRO A 73 -12.24 5.06 -5.98
C PRO A 73 -11.81 4.88 -7.44
N GLN A 74 -11.62 5.99 -8.15
CA GLN A 74 -11.16 6.04 -9.53
C GLN A 74 -9.82 5.34 -9.82
N LEU A 75 -8.98 5.12 -8.81
CA LEU A 75 -7.73 4.37 -8.95
C LEU A 75 -7.91 2.87 -8.66
N PHE A 76 -8.91 2.53 -7.85
CA PHE A 76 -9.24 1.14 -7.54
C PHE A 76 -10.19 0.52 -8.56
N ASP A 77 -11.09 1.29 -9.15
CA ASP A 77 -12.07 0.81 -10.11
C ASP A 77 -11.44 0.08 -11.30
N PRO A 78 -10.37 0.59 -11.95
CA PRO A 78 -9.67 -0.13 -13.01
C PRO A 78 -9.10 -1.46 -12.55
N PHE A 79 -8.51 -1.50 -11.37
CA PHE A 79 -7.94 -2.72 -10.80
C PHE A 79 -9.04 -3.75 -10.51
N ALA A 80 -10.13 -3.33 -9.86
CA ALA A 80 -11.27 -4.19 -9.60
C ALA A 80 -11.91 -4.70 -10.90
N ALA A 81 -12.06 -3.84 -11.91
CA ALA A 81 -12.58 -4.23 -13.21
C ALA A 81 -11.71 -5.28 -13.91
N ILE A 82 -10.38 -5.12 -13.90
CA ILE A 82 -9.44 -6.11 -14.44
C ILE A 82 -9.58 -7.45 -13.70
N MET A 83 -9.65 -7.43 -12.37
CA MET A 83 -9.81 -8.65 -11.57
C MET A 83 -11.13 -9.37 -11.90
N LEU A 84 -12.25 -8.65 -11.95
CA LEU A 84 -13.56 -9.21 -12.25
C LEU A 84 -13.65 -9.77 -13.67
N LEU A 85 -13.12 -9.06 -14.68
CA LEU A 85 -13.11 -9.55 -16.06
C LEU A 85 -12.19 -10.78 -16.20
N GLY A 86 -11.09 -10.84 -15.48
CA GLY A 86 -10.24 -12.03 -15.46
C GLY A 86 -10.96 -13.24 -14.87
N LEU A 87 -11.67 -13.03 -13.75
CA LEU A 87 -12.47 -14.08 -13.14
C LEU A 87 -13.61 -14.56 -14.07
N ASP A 88 -14.31 -13.63 -14.68
CA ASP A 88 -15.35 -13.94 -15.69
C ASP A 88 -14.78 -14.77 -16.86
N ALA A 89 -13.62 -14.40 -17.38
CA ALA A 89 -12.96 -15.14 -18.45
C ALA A 89 -12.61 -16.58 -18.05
N ILE A 90 -12.20 -16.80 -16.80
CA ILE A 90 -11.94 -18.14 -16.25
C ILE A 90 -13.25 -18.93 -16.14
N LEU A 91 -14.26 -18.36 -15.51
CA LEU A 91 -15.54 -19.02 -15.26
C LEU A 91 -16.31 -19.33 -16.54
N SER A 92 -16.21 -18.48 -17.54
CA SER A 92 -16.84 -18.67 -18.86
C SER A 92 -16.06 -19.59 -19.80
N GLY A 93 -14.91 -20.11 -19.37
CA GLY A 93 -14.08 -21.02 -20.17
C GLY A 93 -13.25 -20.36 -21.26
N GLN A 94 -13.20 -19.02 -21.33
CA GLN A 94 -12.41 -18.29 -22.33
C GLN A 94 -10.89 -18.52 -22.20
N THR A 95 -10.45 -19.08 -21.07
CA THR A 95 -9.06 -19.39 -20.78
C THR A 95 -8.72 -20.88 -20.88
N ALA A 96 -9.68 -21.72 -21.32
CA ALA A 96 -9.53 -23.18 -21.33
C ALA A 96 -8.34 -23.68 -22.19
N ASP A 97 -8.02 -22.97 -23.27
CA ASP A 97 -6.93 -23.32 -24.18
C ASP A 97 -5.57 -22.75 -23.75
N LEU A 98 -5.52 -22.00 -22.63
CA LEU A 98 -4.24 -21.48 -22.14
C LEU A 98 -3.43 -22.58 -21.43
N PRO A 99 -2.11 -22.61 -21.63
CA PRO A 99 -1.27 -23.58 -20.93
C PRO A 99 -1.28 -23.32 -19.41
N ASN A 100 -1.04 -24.38 -18.64
CA ASN A 100 -0.93 -24.24 -17.19
C ASN A 100 0.26 -23.36 -16.80
N GLY A 101 0.06 -22.44 -15.84
CA GLY A 101 1.07 -21.56 -15.31
C GLY A 101 0.67 -20.09 -15.30
N VAL A 102 1.64 -19.23 -15.01
CA VAL A 102 1.41 -17.78 -15.05
C VAL A 102 1.26 -17.32 -16.49
N GLN A 103 0.13 -16.73 -16.81
CA GLN A 103 -0.21 -16.24 -18.14
C GLN A 103 -0.26 -14.71 -18.15
N ARG A 104 0.06 -14.13 -19.32
CA ARG A 104 -0.19 -12.70 -19.53
C ARG A 104 -1.69 -12.45 -19.55
N TYR A 105 -2.12 -11.38 -18.91
CA TYR A 105 -3.53 -10.97 -18.94
C TYR A 105 -3.98 -10.70 -20.39
N PRO A 106 -5.15 -11.15 -20.83
CA PRO A 106 -5.61 -11.00 -22.21
C PRO A 106 -5.77 -9.53 -22.62
N HIS A 107 -5.04 -9.09 -23.60
CA HIS A 107 -5.05 -7.71 -24.10
C HIS A 107 -6.45 -7.17 -24.47
N PRO A 108 -7.40 -7.96 -25.04
CA PRO A 108 -8.75 -7.47 -25.30
C PRO A 108 -9.51 -7.04 -24.04
N LEU A 109 -9.28 -7.71 -22.91
CA LEU A 109 -9.89 -7.37 -21.63
C LEU A 109 -9.30 -6.09 -21.05
N GLU A 110 -7.97 -5.94 -21.09
CA GLU A 110 -7.30 -4.68 -20.71
C GLU A 110 -7.82 -3.50 -21.53
N ALA A 111 -7.88 -3.66 -22.86
CA ALA A 111 -8.38 -2.63 -23.76
C ALA A 111 -9.84 -2.25 -23.51
N ARG A 112 -10.66 -3.19 -23.01
CA ARG A 112 -12.04 -2.92 -22.61
C ARG A 112 -12.10 -2.00 -21.40
N VAL A 113 -11.29 -2.27 -20.37
CA VAL A 113 -11.19 -1.42 -19.17
C VAL A 113 -10.67 -0.04 -19.53
N ALA A 114 -9.58 0.03 -20.31
CA ALA A 114 -8.99 1.30 -20.73
C ALA A 114 -9.99 2.18 -21.51
N ARG A 115 -10.79 1.58 -22.41
CA ARG A 115 -11.84 2.32 -23.14
C ARG A 115 -12.93 2.85 -22.21
N ALA A 116 -13.40 2.03 -21.26
CA ALA A 116 -14.44 2.45 -20.31
C ALA A 116 -13.98 3.65 -19.48
N LEU A 117 -12.74 3.63 -19.03
CA LEU A 117 -12.13 4.75 -18.29
C LEU A 117 -12.00 6.02 -19.15
N ALA A 118 -11.56 5.88 -20.40
CA ALA A 118 -11.39 7.01 -21.32
C ALA A 118 -12.71 7.70 -21.69
N THR A 119 -13.82 6.96 -21.68
CA THR A 119 -15.16 7.49 -22.02
C THR A 119 -15.95 8.00 -20.82
N GLY A 120 -15.40 7.88 -19.61
CA GLY A 120 -16.10 8.27 -18.37
C GLY A 120 -17.37 7.46 -18.10
N SER A 121 -17.51 6.30 -18.74
CA SER A 121 -18.64 5.38 -18.59
C SER A 121 -18.28 4.34 -17.55
N ALA A 122 -18.29 4.73 -16.29
CA ALA A 122 -18.25 3.83 -15.14
C ALA A 122 -19.50 4.06 -14.28
#